data_7f8aa986763410e90df700840896c356
#
_entry.id   7f8aa986763410e90df700840896c356
#
_cell.length_a   1.000
_cell.length_b   1.000
_cell.length_c   1.000
_cell.angle_alpha   90.00
_cell.angle_beta   90.00
_cell.angle_gamma   90.00
#
_symmetry.space_group_name_H-M   'P 1'
#
loop_
_entity.id
_entity.type
_entity.pdbx_description
1 polymer ?
#
loop_
_entity_poly.entity_id
_entity_poly.type
_entity_poly.pdbx_seq_one_letter_code
_entity_poly.pdbx_strand_id
1 'polypeptide(L)'
;MKNYILEVCADSVESALSAKAGGATRLELCANLVIGGTTPGYELFEQVKKETGLPIRVLIRPRFGDFLYSEYEYQQMLCDVRHFAEAGADGVVIGSLNADGTLNEVQMRGLARAGGWLRNNAAPCV
;
A
#
# COMPACT_ATOMS: atom_id res chain seq x y z
N MET A 1 20.74 -3.90 18.98
CA MET A 1 19.39 -4.41 18.69
C MET A 1 18.43 -3.25 18.57
N LYS A 2 17.66 -3.21 17.49
CA LYS A 2 16.70 -2.13 17.27
C LYS A 2 15.40 -2.48 17.97
N ASN A 3 14.93 -1.59 18.86
CA ASN A 3 13.69 -1.74 19.60
C ASN A 3 12.56 -0.89 18.99
N TYR A 4 12.72 -0.43 17.75
CA TYR A 4 11.76 0.42 17.09
C TYR A 4 11.63 0.04 15.63
N ILE A 5 10.56 0.47 15.02
CA ILE A 5 10.35 0.37 13.59
C ILE A 5 10.55 1.77 13.00
N LEU A 6 11.47 1.88 12.06
CA LEU A 6 11.65 3.10 11.26
C LEU A 6 11.13 2.81 9.86
N GLU A 7 9.93 3.30 9.58
CA GLU A 7 9.32 3.17 8.27
C GLU A 7 9.63 4.41 7.44
N VAL A 8 10.12 4.21 6.24
CA VAL A 8 10.46 5.30 5.32
C VAL A 8 9.65 5.16 4.05
N CYS A 9 9.03 6.26 3.61
CA CYS A 9 8.34 6.30 2.33
C CYS A 9 9.35 6.38 1.20
N ALA A 10 9.18 5.55 0.18
CA ALA A 10 10.06 5.51 -0.99
C ALA A 10 9.23 5.31 -2.25
N ASP A 11 9.66 5.92 -3.35
CA ASP A 11 9.00 5.81 -4.65
C ASP A 11 9.94 5.40 -5.78
N SER A 12 11.14 4.93 -5.44
CA SER A 12 12.10 4.40 -6.39
C SER A 12 12.99 3.36 -5.71
N VAL A 13 13.66 2.55 -6.50
CA VAL A 13 14.63 1.58 -5.98
C VAL A 13 15.77 2.31 -5.29
N GLU A 14 16.25 3.40 -5.90
CA GLU A 14 17.36 4.18 -5.37
C GLU A 14 17.02 4.77 -4.00
N SER A 15 15.83 5.34 -3.85
CA SER A 15 15.42 5.91 -2.56
C SER A 15 15.20 4.81 -1.52
N ALA A 16 14.70 3.65 -1.92
CA ALA A 16 14.54 2.51 -1.01
C ALA A 16 15.89 1.99 -0.50
N LEU A 17 16.88 1.89 -1.39
CA LEU A 17 18.23 1.49 -1.00
C LEU A 17 18.87 2.52 -0.07
N SER A 18 18.68 3.80 -0.34
CA SER A 18 19.16 4.88 0.53
C SER A 18 18.52 4.82 1.91
N ALA A 19 17.22 4.55 1.96
CA ALA A 19 16.50 4.39 3.22
C ALA A 19 17.06 3.22 4.03
N LYS A 20 17.31 2.09 3.37
CA LYS A 20 17.91 0.92 4.03
C LYS A 20 19.30 1.26 4.58
N ALA A 21 20.13 1.90 3.80
CA ALA A 21 21.47 2.31 4.23
C ALA A 21 21.40 3.28 5.42
N GLY A 22 20.36 4.11 5.46
CA GLY A 22 20.15 5.06 6.56
C GLY A 22 19.52 4.45 7.82
N GLY A 23 19.20 3.16 7.81
CA GLY A 23 18.69 2.48 8.99
C GLY A 23 17.19 2.18 8.99
N ALA A 24 16.50 2.35 7.87
CA ALA A 24 15.10 1.95 7.78
C ALA A 24 14.94 0.46 8.05
N THR A 25 13.89 0.11 8.78
CA THR A 25 13.55 -1.28 9.10
C THR A 25 12.31 -1.75 8.35
N ARG A 26 11.60 -0.84 7.72
CA ARG A 26 10.41 -1.11 6.93
C ARG A 26 10.23 0.00 5.90
N LEU A 27 9.60 -0.30 4.78
CA LEU A 27 9.31 0.67 3.74
C LEU A 27 7.81 0.82 3.55
N GLU A 28 7.37 2.05 3.29
CA GLU A 28 6.09 2.32 2.66
C GLU A 28 6.37 2.64 1.20
N LEU A 29 5.97 1.76 0.31
CA LEU A 29 6.24 1.93 -1.11
C LEU A 29 5.10 2.65 -1.79
N CYS A 30 5.44 3.69 -2.53
CA CYS A 30 4.51 4.55 -3.22
C CYS A 30 4.99 4.83 -4.63
N ALA A 31 4.13 5.45 -5.42
CA ALA A 31 4.52 6.21 -6.61
C ALA A 31 4.18 7.67 -6.36
N ASN A 32 4.79 8.57 -7.10
CA ASN A 32 4.39 9.98 -7.13
C ASN A 32 4.35 10.65 -5.74
N LEU A 33 5.40 10.49 -4.95
CA LEU A 33 5.46 11.11 -3.61
C LEU A 33 5.27 12.63 -3.66
N VAL A 34 5.67 13.26 -4.75
CA VAL A 34 5.56 14.72 -4.93
C VAL A 34 4.12 15.21 -4.84
N ILE A 35 3.16 14.37 -5.15
CA ILE A 35 1.72 14.68 -5.04
C ILE A 35 1.04 13.93 -3.89
N GLY A 36 1.83 13.48 -2.91
CA GLY A 36 1.32 12.78 -1.73
C GLY A 36 1.30 11.27 -1.84
N GLY A 37 1.74 10.73 -2.95
CA GLY A 37 1.83 9.29 -3.15
C GLY A 37 0.58 8.68 -3.75
N THR A 38 0.78 7.72 -4.65
CA THR A 38 -0.27 6.88 -5.24
C THR A 38 0.22 5.44 -5.24
N THR A 39 -0.64 4.51 -5.68
CA THR A 39 -0.30 3.09 -5.75
C THR A 39 0.91 2.87 -6.67
N PRO A 40 1.97 2.17 -6.22
CA PRO A 40 3.13 1.90 -7.05
C PRO A 40 2.84 0.82 -8.09
N GLY A 41 3.69 0.75 -9.11
CA GLY A 41 3.66 -0.33 -10.08
C GLY A 41 4.16 -1.65 -9.50
N TYR A 42 3.72 -2.76 -10.06
CA TYR A 42 4.11 -4.09 -9.57
C TYR A 42 5.60 -4.36 -9.79
N GLU A 43 6.15 -3.92 -10.91
CA GLU A 43 7.58 -4.12 -11.18
C GLU A 43 8.45 -3.36 -10.18
N LEU A 44 8.08 -2.13 -9.85
CA LEU A 44 8.80 -1.39 -8.81
C LEU A 44 8.78 -2.15 -7.48
N PHE A 45 7.63 -2.70 -7.12
CA PHE A 45 7.50 -3.51 -5.91
C PHE A 45 8.44 -4.71 -5.93
N GLU A 46 8.47 -5.45 -7.04
CA GLU A 46 9.32 -6.64 -7.17
C GLU A 46 10.82 -6.27 -7.07
N GLN A 47 11.23 -5.19 -7.71
CA GLN A 47 12.60 -4.74 -7.65
C GLN A 47 13.00 -4.30 -6.23
N VAL A 48 12.16 -3.50 -5.58
CA VAL A 48 12.44 -3.04 -4.22
C VAL A 48 12.51 -4.21 -3.25
N LYS A 49 11.59 -5.16 -3.37
CA LYS A 49 11.59 -6.36 -2.53
C LYS A 49 12.87 -7.16 -2.69
N LYS A 50 13.28 -7.37 -3.93
CA LYS A 50 14.50 -8.12 -4.25
C LYS A 50 15.75 -7.41 -3.74
N GLU A 51 15.85 -6.10 -4.00
CA GLU A 51 17.08 -5.36 -3.73
C GLU A 51 17.24 -5.00 -2.24
N THR A 52 16.16 -4.75 -1.53
CA THR A 52 16.27 -4.33 -0.13
C THR A 52 16.09 -5.46 0.87
N GLY A 53 15.24 -6.43 0.57
CA GLY A 53 14.88 -7.48 1.52
C GLY A 53 14.10 -6.98 2.74
N LEU A 54 13.71 -5.70 2.76
CA LEU A 54 12.96 -5.13 3.88
C LEU A 54 11.48 -5.47 3.79
N PRO A 55 10.77 -5.49 4.93
CA PRO A 55 9.31 -5.53 4.91
C PRO A 55 8.76 -4.33 4.16
N ILE A 56 7.75 -4.55 3.32
CA ILE A 56 7.16 -3.50 2.49
C ILE A 56 5.67 -3.43 2.75
N ARG A 57 5.20 -2.23 3.06
CA ARG A 57 3.79 -1.88 3.05
C ARG A 57 3.52 -1.03 1.83
N VAL A 58 2.48 -1.37 1.09
CA VAL A 58 2.19 -0.75 -0.21
C VAL A 58 1.04 0.24 -0.05
N LEU A 59 1.24 1.46 -0.52
CA LEU A 59 0.18 2.45 -0.54
C LEU A 59 -0.86 2.07 -1.60
N ILE A 60 -2.11 2.04 -1.20
CA ILE A 60 -3.24 1.79 -2.09
C ILE A 60 -4.04 3.08 -2.21
N ARG A 61 -3.74 3.84 -3.23
CA ARG A 61 -4.37 5.14 -3.52
C ARG A 61 -4.38 5.32 -5.03
N PRO A 62 -5.56 5.14 -5.68
CA PRO A 62 -5.61 5.08 -7.15
C PRO A 62 -5.31 6.40 -7.84
N ARG A 63 -5.49 7.52 -7.14
CA ARG A 63 -5.25 8.87 -7.70
C ARG A 63 -4.98 9.87 -6.59
N PHE A 64 -4.42 11.00 -6.92
CA PHE A 64 -4.29 12.11 -5.98
C PHE A 64 -5.66 12.74 -5.70
N GLY A 65 -5.71 13.64 -4.73
CA GLY A 65 -6.93 14.34 -4.35
C GLY A 65 -7.55 13.74 -3.09
N ASP A 66 -8.88 13.74 -3.03
CA ASP A 66 -9.59 13.27 -1.85
C ASP A 66 -9.56 11.74 -1.70
N PHE A 67 -10.16 11.28 -0.62
CA PHE A 67 -10.27 9.85 -0.28
C PHE A 67 -11.70 9.35 -0.40
N LEU A 68 -12.54 10.06 -1.15
CA LEU A 68 -13.90 9.66 -1.46
C LEU A 68 -13.87 8.97 -2.82
N TYR A 69 -13.88 7.65 -2.80
CA TYR A 69 -13.69 6.84 -4.00
C TYR A 69 -15.01 6.41 -4.62
N SER A 70 -15.04 6.40 -5.94
CA SER A 70 -16.16 5.82 -6.68
C SER A 70 -16.15 4.30 -6.54
N GLU A 71 -17.23 3.65 -6.93
CA GLU A 71 -17.30 2.19 -6.95
C GLU A 71 -16.22 1.60 -7.86
N TYR A 72 -15.95 2.22 -9.02
CA TYR A 72 -14.89 1.76 -9.90
C TYR A 72 -13.52 1.85 -9.23
N GLU A 73 -13.25 2.96 -8.57
CA GLU A 73 -11.98 3.14 -7.85
C GLU A 73 -11.83 2.14 -6.71
N TYR A 74 -12.91 1.88 -5.98
CA TYR A 74 -12.89 0.90 -4.90
C TYR A 74 -12.59 -0.50 -5.43
N GLN A 75 -13.17 -0.89 -6.57
CA GLN A 75 -12.87 -2.18 -7.19
C GLN A 75 -11.40 -2.28 -7.61
N GLN A 76 -10.83 -1.21 -8.16
CA GLN A 76 -9.41 -1.15 -8.47
C GLN A 76 -8.56 -1.35 -7.22
N MET A 77 -8.93 -0.68 -6.14
CA MET A 77 -8.22 -0.80 -4.87
C MET A 77 -8.26 -2.23 -4.32
N LEU A 78 -9.41 -2.87 -4.36
CA LEU A 78 -9.55 -4.27 -3.92
C LEU A 78 -8.62 -5.21 -4.70
N CYS A 79 -8.57 -5.05 -6.03
CA CYS A 79 -7.71 -5.87 -6.87
C CYS A 79 -6.24 -5.57 -6.61
N ASP A 80 -5.87 -4.32 -6.44
CA ASP A 80 -4.49 -3.94 -6.13
C ASP A 80 -4.04 -4.54 -4.80
N VAL A 81 -4.86 -4.45 -3.77
CA VAL A 81 -4.57 -5.05 -2.46
C VAL A 81 -4.31 -6.54 -2.61
N ARG A 82 -5.16 -7.23 -3.35
CA ARG A 82 -5.03 -8.67 -3.55
C ARG A 82 -3.76 -9.02 -4.31
N HIS A 83 -3.46 -8.31 -5.38
CA HIS A 83 -2.27 -8.55 -6.18
C HIS A 83 -1.00 -8.34 -5.37
N PHE A 84 -0.91 -7.26 -4.58
CA PHE A 84 0.26 -7.02 -3.76
C PHE A 84 0.39 -8.02 -2.60
N ALA A 85 -0.72 -8.42 -2.01
CA ALA A 85 -0.69 -9.45 -0.98
C ALA A 85 -0.16 -10.78 -1.54
N GLU A 86 -0.63 -11.18 -2.73
CA GLU A 86 -0.15 -12.39 -3.42
C GLU A 86 1.31 -12.27 -3.81
N ALA A 87 1.77 -11.08 -4.15
CA ALA A 87 3.18 -10.84 -4.50
C ALA A 87 4.10 -10.80 -3.26
N GLY A 88 3.55 -10.87 -2.07
CA GLY A 88 4.32 -10.94 -0.84
C GLY A 88 4.50 -9.63 -0.11
N ALA A 89 3.63 -8.66 -0.31
CA ALA A 89 3.63 -7.45 0.51
C ALA A 89 3.31 -7.80 1.96
N ASP A 90 3.95 -7.10 2.88
CA ASP A 90 3.77 -7.33 4.32
C ASP A 90 2.55 -6.61 4.87
N GLY A 91 1.99 -5.71 4.10
CA GLY A 91 0.78 -4.97 4.45
C GLY A 91 0.45 -3.94 3.39
N VAL A 92 -0.64 -3.23 3.62
CA VAL A 92 -1.05 -2.11 2.77
C VAL A 92 -1.35 -0.89 3.64
N VAL A 93 -1.25 0.27 3.02
CA VAL A 93 -1.64 1.54 3.61
C VAL A 93 -2.89 2.01 2.90
N ILE A 94 -3.99 2.10 3.63
CA ILE A 94 -5.30 2.38 3.07
C ILE A 94 -6.00 3.50 3.84
N GLY A 95 -6.91 4.16 3.15
CA GLY A 95 -7.79 5.14 3.76
C GLY A 95 -8.95 5.40 2.82
N SER A 96 -10.16 5.52 3.36
CA SER A 96 -11.35 5.82 2.60
C SER A 96 -12.32 6.61 3.46
N LEU A 97 -12.93 7.61 2.87
CA LEU A 97 -13.86 8.50 3.56
C LEU A 97 -15.26 8.41 2.94
N ASN A 98 -16.23 8.70 3.76
CA ASN A 98 -17.60 8.98 3.31
C ASN A 98 -17.70 10.43 2.84
N ALA A 99 -18.79 10.77 2.16
CA ALA A 99 -19.02 12.12 1.66
C ALA A 99 -19.05 13.19 2.76
N ASP A 100 -19.39 12.79 3.99
CA ASP A 100 -19.43 13.70 5.15
C ASP A 100 -18.07 13.82 5.87
N GLY A 101 -17.03 13.16 5.36
CA GLY A 101 -15.69 13.21 5.94
C GLY A 101 -15.43 12.18 7.03
N THR A 102 -16.40 11.35 7.38
CA THR A 102 -16.17 10.24 8.32
C THR A 102 -15.49 9.07 7.62
N LEU A 103 -14.88 8.17 8.41
CA LEU A 103 -14.22 6.99 7.86
C LEU A 103 -15.23 6.05 7.24
N ASN A 104 -14.93 5.58 6.04
CA ASN A 104 -15.72 4.53 5.39
C ASN A 104 -15.24 3.17 5.89
N GLU A 105 -15.75 2.75 7.04
CA GLU A 105 -15.33 1.50 7.67
C GLU A 105 -15.63 0.28 6.82
N VAL A 106 -16.74 0.29 6.09
CA VAL A 106 -17.14 -0.84 5.23
C VAL A 106 -16.08 -1.08 4.16
N GLN A 107 -15.68 -0.01 3.45
CA GLN A 107 -14.63 -0.12 2.43
C GLN A 107 -13.29 -0.48 3.03
N MET A 108 -12.91 0.12 4.15
CA MET A 108 -11.63 -0.17 4.80
C MET A 108 -11.54 -1.64 5.24
N ARG A 109 -12.60 -2.18 5.80
CA ARG A 109 -12.66 -3.60 6.17
C ARG A 109 -12.59 -4.49 4.94
N GLY A 110 -13.29 -4.13 3.86
CA GLY A 110 -13.22 -4.87 2.60
C GLY A 110 -11.81 -4.92 2.04
N LEU A 111 -11.09 -3.81 2.08
CA LEU A 111 -9.71 -3.75 1.62
C LEU A 111 -8.78 -4.63 2.48
N ALA A 112 -8.93 -4.58 3.79
CA ALA A 112 -8.12 -5.40 4.68
C ALA A 112 -8.40 -6.89 4.47
N ARG A 113 -9.65 -7.28 4.24
CA ARG A 113 -10.02 -8.67 3.93
C ARG A 113 -9.46 -9.13 2.61
N ALA A 114 -9.46 -8.26 1.60
CA ALA A 114 -8.92 -8.58 0.29
C ALA A 114 -7.45 -9.00 0.34
N GLY A 115 -6.69 -8.44 1.28
CA GLY A 115 -5.29 -8.79 1.50
C GLY A 115 -5.07 -10.00 2.40
N GLY A 116 -6.12 -10.53 3.01
CA GLY A 116 -6.00 -11.67 3.93
C GLY A 116 -5.64 -11.28 5.36
N TRP A 117 -5.58 -10.00 5.69
CA TRP A 117 -5.25 -9.52 7.03
C TRP A 117 -6.43 -9.55 7.99
N LEU A 118 -7.65 -9.65 7.45
CA LEU A 118 -8.84 -9.96 8.22
C LEU A 118 -9.43 -11.25 7.69
N ARG A 119 -9.98 -12.08 8.59
CA ARG A 119 -10.63 -13.32 8.16
C ARG A 119 -11.85 -12.99 7.34
N ASN A 120 -11.83 -13.36 6.09
CA ASN A 120 -13.04 -13.46 5.27
C ASN A 120 -12.74 -13.91 3.85
N ASN A 121 -13.81 -14.21 3.11
CA ASN A 121 -13.69 -14.54 1.70
C ASN A 121 -13.48 -13.25 0.91
N ALA A 122 -12.36 -13.15 0.24
CA ALA A 122 -12.12 -12.04 -0.66
C ALA A 122 -12.99 -12.18 -1.91
N ALA A 123 -13.62 -11.09 -2.34
CA ALA A 123 -14.30 -11.08 -3.62
C ALA A 123 -13.28 -11.23 -4.75
N PRO A 124 -13.61 -11.89 -5.87
CA PRO A 124 -12.68 -12.00 -6.98
C PRO A 124 -12.43 -10.64 -7.61
N CYS A 125 -11.22 -10.44 -8.13
CA CYS A 125 -10.93 -9.28 -8.98
C CYS A 125 -11.65 -9.42 -10.30
N VAL A 126 -12.21 -8.34 -10.76
CA VAL A 126 -12.99 -8.35 -11.98
C VAL A 126 -12.13 -7.86 -13.14
#